data_9e7546557a9e57c052e85605d63485ad
#
_entry.id   9e7546557a9e57c052e85605d63485ad
#
_cell.length_a   1.000
_cell.length_b   1.000
_cell.length_c   1.000
_cell.angle_alpha   90.00
_cell.angle_beta   90.00
_cell.angle_gamma   90.00
#
_symmetry.space_group_name_H-M   'P 1'
#
loop_
_entity.id
_entity.type
_entity.pdbx_description
1 polymer ?
#
loop_
_entity_poly.entity_id
_entity_poly.type
_entity_poly.pdbx_seq_one_letter_code
_entity_poly.pdbx_strand_id
1 'polypeptide(L)' 'MSKKYEQLAGILRSELQQLVRQGGSRLATEAVLAERYHMSRQTVRHALK' A
#
# COMPACT_ATOMS: atom_id res chain seq x y z
N MET A 1 8.54 2.93 17.49
CA MET A 1 8.07 2.41 17.04
C MET A 1 7.76 1.13 16.52
N SER A 2 6.94 0.77 15.68
CA SER A 2 6.61 -0.58 15.49
C SER A 2 7.28 -1.14 14.27
N LYS A 3 8.10 -2.14 14.49
CA LYS A 3 8.67 -2.90 13.40
C LYS A 3 7.59 -3.48 12.50
N LYS A 4 6.40 -3.74 13.06
CA LYS A 4 5.28 -4.24 12.28
C LYS A 4 4.84 -3.23 11.23
N TYR A 5 4.82 -1.95 11.60
CA TYR A 5 4.43 -0.90 10.67
C TYR A 5 5.46 -0.77 9.54
N GLU A 6 6.74 -0.87 9.88
CA GLU A 6 7.80 -0.80 8.88
C GLU A 6 7.74 -1.99 7.92
N GLN A 7 7.49 -3.17 8.44
CA GLN A 7 7.33 -4.36 7.62
C GLN A 7 6.12 -4.23 6.69
N LEU A 8 5.02 -3.73 7.22
CA LEU A 8 3.81 -3.53 6.44
C LEU A 8 4.06 -2.51 5.33
N ALA A 9 4.75 -1.42 5.65
CA ALA A 9 5.08 -0.41 4.65
C ALA A 9 5.91 -1.00 3.52
N GLY A 10 6.85 -1.87 3.83
CA GLY A 10 7.65 -2.55 2.82
C GLY A 10 6.81 -3.46 1.93
N ILE A 11 5.90 -4.21 2.54
CA ILE A 11 5.00 -5.09 1.80
C ILE A 11 4.09 -4.26 0.88
N LEU A 12 3.51 -3.18 1.40
CA LEU A 12 2.65 -2.31 0.62
C LEU A 12 3.39 -1.69 -0.56
N ARG A 13 4.63 -1.27 -0.32
CA ARG A 13 5.45 -0.67 -1.38
C ARG A 13 5.72 -1.69 -2.49
N SER A 14 6.05 -2.91 -2.12
CA SER A 14 6.31 -3.97 -3.09
C SER A 14 5.07 -4.27 -3.92
N GLU A 15 3.92 -4.41 -3.28
CA GLU A 15 2.67 -4.68 -3.99
C GLU A 15 2.26 -3.52 -4.87
N LEU A 16 2.46 -2.29 -4.40
CA LEU A 16 2.16 -1.11 -5.20
C LEU A 16 2.94 -1.14 -6.51
N GLN A 17 4.24 -1.42 -6.43
CA GLN A 17 5.08 -1.47 -7.62
C GLN A 17 4.60 -2.52 -8.60
N GLN A 18 4.24 -3.70 -8.11
CA GLN A 18 3.77 -4.78 -8.96
C GLN A 18 2.46 -4.41 -9.66
N LEU A 19 1.51 -3.86 -8.92
CA LEU A 19 0.21 -3.52 -9.48
C LEU A 19 0.32 -2.37 -10.47
N VAL A 20 1.17 -1.39 -10.21
CA VAL A 20 1.39 -0.29 -11.13
C VAL A 20 2.04 -0.79 -12.42
N ARG A 21 2.98 -1.73 -12.30
CA ARG A 21 3.61 -2.34 -13.48
C ARG A 21 2.62 -3.07 -14.35
N GLN A 22 1.57 -3.64 -13.74
CA GLN A 22 0.54 -4.35 -14.48
C GLN A 22 -0.46 -3.41 -15.14
N GLY A 23 -0.24 -2.11 -15.05
CA GLY A 23 -1.08 -1.13 -15.70
C GLY A 23 -2.11 -0.46 -14.81
N GLY A 24 -2.08 -0.72 -13.51
CA GLY A 24 -2.98 -0.08 -12.57
C GLY A 24 -2.57 1.34 -12.24
N SER A 25 -3.53 2.21 -11.97
CA SER A 25 -3.22 3.54 -11.52
C SER A 25 -2.85 3.50 -10.04
N ARG A 26 -2.09 4.49 -9.60
CA ARG A 26 -1.67 4.55 -8.21
C ARG A 26 -2.86 4.70 -7.26
N LEU A 27 -3.84 5.52 -7.64
CA LEU A 27 -5.03 5.71 -6.81
C LEU A 27 -5.83 4.42 -6.66
N ALA A 28 -6.03 3.70 -7.77
CA ALA A 28 -6.73 2.43 -7.72
C ALA A 28 -5.98 1.42 -6.88
N THR A 29 -4.66 1.40 -6.98
CA THR A 29 -3.82 0.48 -6.22
C THR A 29 -3.92 0.78 -4.72
N GLU A 30 -3.92 2.06 -4.34
CA GLU A 30 -4.08 2.42 -2.94
C GLU A 30 -5.41 1.93 -2.38
N ALA A 31 -6.48 2.03 -3.17
CA ALA A 31 -7.78 1.54 -2.76
C ALA A 31 -7.78 0.03 -2.57
N VAL A 32 -7.15 -0.70 -3.50
CA VAL A 32 -7.05 -2.15 -3.41
C VAL A 32 -6.28 -2.56 -2.16
N LEU A 33 -5.16 -1.90 -1.89
CA LEU A 33 -4.36 -2.23 -0.72
C LEU A 33 -5.09 -1.90 0.57
N ALA A 34 -5.81 -0.78 0.60
CA ALA A 34 -6.59 -0.41 1.78
C ALA A 34 -7.64 -1.48 2.09
N GLU A 35 -8.31 -1.98 1.07
CA GLU A 35 -9.30 -3.01 1.25
C GLU A 35 -8.67 -4.34 1.66
N ARG A 36 -7.56 -4.69 1.02
CA ARG A 36 -6.87 -5.96 1.29
C ARG A 36 -6.35 -6.04 2.73
N TYR A 37 -5.86 -4.94 3.25
CA TYR A 37 -5.27 -4.92 4.59
C TYR A 37 -6.19 -4.28 5.63
N HIS A 38 -7.43 -3.99 5.27
CA HIS A 38 -8.42 -3.43 6.21
C HIS A 38 -7.94 -2.11 6.83
N MET A 39 -7.42 -1.23 5.99
CA MET A 39 -6.94 0.08 6.42
C MET A 39 -7.57 1.16 5.56
N SER A 40 -7.51 2.40 6.03
CA SER A 40 -7.99 3.52 5.22
C SER A 40 -6.99 3.83 4.10
N ARG A 41 -7.48 4.43 3.01
CA ARG A 41 -6.60 4.85 1.92
C ARG A 41 -5.56 5.86 2.41
N GLN A 42 -5.94 6.70 3.34
CA GLN A 42 -5.03 7.67 3.92
C GLN A 42 -3.88 6.99 4.67
N THR A 43 -4.20 5.93 5.40
CA THR A 43 -3.18 5.15 6.11
C THR A 43 -2.23 4.48 5.13
N VAL A 44 -2.77 3.90 4.06
CA VAL A 44 -1.95 3.28 3.01
C VAL A 44 -1.00 4.32 2.41
N ARG A 45 -1.54 5.48 2.06
CA ARG A 45 -0.73 6.56 1.46
C ARG A 45 0.37 6.99 2.41
N HIS A 46 0.06 7.09 3.70
CA HIS A 46 1.03 7.47 4.72
C HIS A 46 2.15 6.45 4.81
N ALA A 47 1.81 5.16 4.76
CA ALA A 47 2.79 4.08 4.82
C ALA A 47 3.69 4.06 3.59
N LEU A 48 3.17 4.51 2.43
CA LEU A 48 3.91 4.50 1.18
C LEU A 48 4.78 5.74 0.98
N LYS A 49 4.71 6.67 1.89
CA LYS A 49 5.41 7.92 1.77
C LYS A 49 6.96 7.82 1.87
#